data_6d913f9b727db8013c008b297f45f973
#
_entry.id   6d913f9b727db8013c008b297f45f973
#
_cell.length_a   1.000
_cell.length_b   1.000
_cell.length_c   1.000
_cell.angle_alpha   90.00
_cell.angle_beta   90.00
_cell.angle_gamma   90.00
#
_symmetry.space_group_name_H-M   'P 1'
#
loop_
_entity.id
_entity.type
_entity.pdbx_description
1 polymer ?
#
loop_
_entity_poly.entity_id
_entity_poly.type
_entity_poly.pdbx_seq_one_letter_code
_entity_poly.pdbx_strand_id
1 'polypeptide(L)'
;MDIQLTYNRRTTTTTTVGGLSIGSEHPVRIQTMANTSTNDIQGSIEQAKSCMEAGAELLRFTTQGMREVESLSQIRTELLKMLHDGSALFNVVPLVADVHFQSDVADAAAQVVEKVRINPGNYIDPARKFKQI
;
A
#
# COMPACT_ATOMS: atom_id res chain seq x y z
N MET A 1 14.24 36.33 -26.56
CA MET A 1 14.58 34.94 -26.85
C MET A 1 13.92 34.06 -25.78
N ASP A 2 12.82 33.43 -26.17
CA ASP A 2 12.07 32.59 -25.24
C ASP A 2 12.78 31.25 -25.11
N ILE A 3 13.34 31.00 -23.92
CA ILE A 3 13.91 29.70 -23.61
C ILE A 3 12.76 28.78 -23.18
N GLN A 4 12.31 27.94 -24.09
CA GLN A 4 11.37 26.88 -23.73
C GLN A 4 12.13 25.75 -23.06
N LEU A 5 11.93 25.62 -21.75
CA LEU A 5 12.42 24.47 -21.02
C LEU A 5 11.46 23.30 -21.29
N THR A 6 11.81 22.46 -22.26
CA THR A 6 11.08 21.23 -22.50
C THR A 6 11.60 20.13 -21.59
N TYR A 7 10.74 19.64 -20.71
CA TYR A 7 11.05 18.50 -19.86
C TYR A 7 10.68 17.22 -20.57
N ASN A 8 11.70 16.42 -20.90
CA ASN A 8 11.48 15.09 -21.48
C ASN A 8 11.60 14.02 -20.40
N ARG A 9 10.47 13.45 -20.01
CA ARG A 9 10.46 12.35 -19.05
C ARG A 9 11.02 11.09 -19.71
N ARG A 10 11.88 10.40 -18.97
CA ARG A 10 12.32 9.07 -19.36
C ARG A 10 11.14 8.12 -19.43
N THR A 11 11.02 7.35 -20.51
CA THR A 11 10.01 6.30 -20.63
C THR A 11 10.30 5.19 -19.62
N THR A 12 9.30 4.86 -18.82
CA THR A 12 9.38 3.79 -17.82
C THR A 12 8.39 2.69 -18.15
N THR A 13 8.56 1.53 -17.52
CA THR A 13 7.65 0.40 -17.67
C THR A 13 6.37 0.66 -16.85
N THR A 14 5.22 0.26 -17.38
CA THR A 14 3.96 0.29 -16.64
C THR A 14 3.90 -0.89 -15.67
N THR A 15 3.58 -0.59 -14.42
CA THR A 15 3.31 -1.58 -13.38
C THR A 15 1.87 -1.45 -12.92
N THR A 16 1.18 -2.56 -12.73
CA THR A 16 -0.21 -2.56 -12.28
C THR A 16 -0.30 -2.97 -10.83
N VAL A 17 -1.03 -2.19 -10.03
CA VAL A 17 -1.32 -2.48 -8.61
C VAL A 17 -2.83 -2.54 -8.46
N GLY A 18 -3.39 -3.74 -8.33
CA GLY A 18 -4.83 -3.91 -8.48
C GLY A 18 -5.25 -3.46 -9.89
N GLY A 19 -6.21 -2.57 -9.99
CA GLY A 19 -6.59 -1.96 -11.27
C GLY A 19 -5.88 -0.66 -11.60
N LEU A 20 -4.88 -0.26 -10.79
CA LEU A 20 -4.21 1.03 -10.92
C LEU A 20 -2.90 0.89 -11.69
N SER A 21 -2.74 1.65 -12.77
CA SER A 21 -1.51 1.65 -13.57
C SER A 21 -0.54 2.73 -13.09
N ILE A 22 0.71 2.37 -12.91
CA ILE A 22 1.78 3.24 -12.42
C ILE A 22 2.93 3.21 -13.41
N GLY A 23 3.53 4.36 -13.66
CA GLY A 23 4.67 4.52 -14.54
C GLY A 23 4.27 4.85 -15.98
N SER A 24 5.25 4.82 -16.90
CA SER A 24 5.08 5.19 -18.29
C SER A 24 4.37 6.56 -18.44
N GLU A 25 3.31 6.63 -19.22
CA GLU A 25 2.55 7.87 -19.45
C GLU A 25 1.41 8.08 -18.44
N HIS A 26 1.24 7.17 -17.48
CA HIS A 26 0.21 7.28 -16.46
C HIS A 26 0.51 8.42 -15.50
N PRO A 27 -0.53 9.08 -14.96
CA PRO A 27 -0.33 10.22 -14.06
C PRO A 27 0.30 9.79 -12.73
N VAL A 28 0.87 10.74 -12.01
CA VAL A 28 1.35 10.53 -10.63
C VAL A 28 0.17 10.10 -9.77
N ARG A 29 0.37 9.04 -8.99
CA ARG A 29 -0.69 8.47 -8.13
C ARG A 29 -0.62 9.04 -6.73
N ILE A 30 -1.79 9.23 -6.12
CA ILE A 30 -1.92 9.76 -4.77
C ILE A 30 -1.95 8.58 -3.80
N GLN A 31 -0.88 8.44 -3.01
CA GLN A 31 -0.79 7.45 -1.94
C GLN A 31 -0.82 8.16 -0.60
N THR A 32 -1.61 7.66 0.32
CA THR A 32 -1.60 8.12 1.70
C THR A 32 -1.31 6.96 2.64
N MET A 33 -0.91 7.28 3.87
CA MET A 33 -0.61 6.29 4.89
C MET A 33 -1.58 6.42 6.04
N ALA A 34 -2.18 5.30 6.45
CA ALA A 34 -3.02 5.27 7.64
C ALA A 34 -2.17 5.54 8.89
N ASN A 35 -2.71 6.30 9.81
CA ASN A 35 -2.07 6.61 11.09
C ASN A 35 -2.71 5.88 12.28
N THR A 36 -3.69 5.04 12.03
CA THR A 36 -4.29 4.17 13.03
C THR A 36 -3.40 2.95 13.27
N SER A 37 -3.57 2.29 14.41
CA SER A 37 -3.01 0.95 14.58
C SER A 37 -3.70 0.01 13.60
N THR A 38 -2.95 -0.77 12.83
CA THR A 38 -3.51 -1.74 11.88
C THR A 38 -4.37 -2.79 12.60
N ASN A 39 -4.05 -3.10 13.85
CA ASN A 39 -4.83 -4.03 14.67
C ASN A 39 -6.14 -3.44 15.20
N ASP A 40 -6.31 -2.11 15.12
CA ASP A 40 -7.60 -1.45 15.31
C ASP A 40 -8.38 -1.49 14.00
N ILE A 41 -9.06 -2.59 13.77
CA ILE A 41 -9.73 -2.88 12.49
C ILE A 41 -10.81 -1.84 12.20
N GLN A 42 -11.66 -1.54 13.17
CA GLN A 42 -12.76 -0.60 12.96
C GLN A 42 -12.26 0.82 12.70
N GLY A 43 -11.29 1.30 13.49
CA GLY A 43 -10.68 2.61 13.28
C GLY A 43 -9.95 2.69 11.94
N SER A 44 -9.29 1.62 11.53
CA SER A 44 -8.61 1.55 10.23
C SER A 44 -9.59 1.58 9.06
N ILE A 45 -10.73 0.91 9.17
CA ILE A 45 -11.79 0.95 8.15
C ILE A 45 -12.35 2.36 8.01
N GLU A 46 -12.65 3.03 9.11
CA GLU A 46 -13.16 4.39 9.11
C GLU A 46 -12.16 5.37 8.49
N GLN A 47 -10.89 5.24 8.83
CA GLN A 47 -9.84 6.07 8.23
C GLN A 47 -9.68 5.78 6.75
N ALA A 48 -9.73 4.50 6.35
CA ALA A 48 -9.67 4.12 4.94
C ALA A 48 -10.80 4.77 4.15
N LYS A 49 -12.01 4.74 4.65
CA LYS A 49 -13.17 5.39 4.01
C LYS A 49 -12.93 6.88 3.82
N SER A 50 -12.48 7.57 4.86
CA SER A 50 -12.20 9.01 4.80
C SER A 50 -11.12 9.33 3.76
N CYS A 51 -10.05 8.53 3.71
CA CYS A 51 -8.97 8.70 2.74
C CYS A 51 -9.44 8.47 1.31
N MET A 52 -10.25 7.43 1.09
CA MET A 52 -10.79 7.12 -0.23
C MET A 52 -11.75 8.20 -0.72
N GLU A 53 -12.61 8.71 0.16
CA GLU A 53 -13.51 9.82 -0.16
C GLU A 53 -12.74 11.09 -0.50
N ALA A 54 -11.58 11.30 0.12
CA ALA A 54 -10.70 12.45 -0.15
C ALA A 54 -9.87 12.30 -1.44
N GLY A 55 -9.91 11.14 -2.10
CA GLY A 55 -9.26 10.92 -3.36
C GLY A 55 -7.97 10.09 -3.33
N ALA A 56 -7.71 9.36 -2.25
CA ALA A 56 -6.57 8.45 -2.19
C ALA A 56 -6.70 7.35 -3.26
N GLU A 57 -5.62 7.09 -3.98
CA GLU A 57 -5.54 6.06 -5.01
C GLU A 57 -4.83 4.80 -4.52
N LEU A 58 -4.01 4.93 -3.49
CA LEU A 58 -3.32 3.85 -2.80
C LEU A 58 -3.36 4.15 -1.30
N LEU A 59 -3.62 3.14 -0.48
CA LEU A 59 -3.67 3.29 0.96
C LEU A 59 -2.70 2.33 1.64
N ARG A 60 -1.78 2.88 2.41
CA ARG A 60 -0.68 2.16 3.02
C ARG A 60 -0.90 1.98 4.52
N PHE A 61 -0.70 0.76 5.00
CA PHE A 61 -0.81 0.40 6.41
C PHE A 61 0.51 -0.16 6.94
N THR A 62 0.87 0.23 8.14
CA THR A 62 2.03 -0.36 8.84
C THR A 62 1.75 -1.83 9.14
N THR A 63 2.69 -2.70 8.78
CA THR A 63 2.55 -4.14 8.93
C THR A 63 3.82 -4.69 9.57
N GLN A 64 3.82 -4.76 10.90
CA GLN A 64 5.01 -5.09 11.68
C GLN A 64 5.13 -6.58 12.00
N GLY A 65 4.05 -7.35 11.86
CA GLY A 65 4.04 -8.76 12.17
C GLY A 65 2.86 -9.50 11.55
N MET A 66 2.78 -10.79 11.82
CA MET A 66 1.72 -11.65 11.28
C MET A 66 0.33 -11.25 11.75
N ARG A 67 0.22 -10.69 12.94
CA ARG A 67 -1.05 -10.18 13.47
C ARG A 67 -1.60 -9.03 12.63
N GLU A 68 -0.73 -8.13 12.20
CA GLU A 68 -1.12 -7.03 11.31
C GLU A 68 -1.52 -7.53 9.93
N VAL A 69 -0.91 -8.61 9.44
CA VAL A 69 -1.31 -9.25 8.19
C VAL A 69 -2.75 -9.77 8.28
N GLU A 70 -3.08 -10.44 9.38
CA GLU A 70 -4.43 -10.93 9.63
C GLU A 70 -5.43 -9.78 9.73
N SER A 71 -5.08 -8.72 10.44
CA SER A 71 -5.90 -7.52 10.56
C SER A 71 -6.14 -6.86 9.20
N LEU A 72 -5.12 -6.77 8.35
CA LEU A 72 -5.24 -6.25 6.98
C LEU A 72 -6.20 -7.10 6.14
N SER A 73 -6.15 -8.41 6.29
CA SER A 73 -7.07 -9.33 5.60
C SER A 73 -8.53 -9.01 5.97
N GLN A 74 -8.80 -8.78 7.25
CA GLN A 74 -10.13 -8.40 7.73
C GLN A 74 -10.56 -7.02 7.23
N ILE A 75 -9.67 -6.04 7.28
CA ILE A 75 -9.92 -4.68 6.78
C ILE A 75 -10.30 -4.75 5.29
N ARG A 76 -9.52 -5.46 4.50
CA ARG A 76 -9.76 -5.62 3.06
C ARG A 76 -11.11 -6.28 2.79
N THR A 77 -11.43 -7.33 3.53
CA THR A 77 -12.70 -8.06 3.39
C THR A 77 -13.88 -7.15 3.67
N GLU A 78 -13.83 -6.37 4.75
CA GLU A 78 -14.92 -5.45 5.11
C GLU A 78 -15.08 -4.32 4.08
N LEU A 79 -13.97 -3.77 3.55
CA LEU A 79 -14.03 -2.75 2.51
C LEU A 79 -14.65 -3.29 1.22
N LEU A 80 -14.34 -4.53 0.85
CA LEU A 80 -14.94 -5.17 -0.33
C LEU A 80 -16.43 -5.46 -0.14
N LYS A 81 -16.86 -5.82 1.07
CA LYS A 81 -18.27 -5.98 1.40
C LYS A 81 -19.05 -4.68 1.21
N MET A 82 -18.50 -3.58 1.68
CA MET A 82 -19.12 -2.26 1.52
C MET A 82 -19.32 -1.90 0.04
N LEU A 83 -18.38 -2.28 -0.81
CA LEU A 83 -18.50 -2.08 -2.24
C LEU A 83 -19.63 -2.92 -2.83
N HIS A 84 -19.74 -4.18 -2.46
CA HIS A 84 -20.79 -5.09 -2.94
C HIS A 84 -22.18 -4.69 -2.46
N ASP A 85 -22.30 -4.22 -1.23
CA ASP A 85 -23.58 -3.81 -0.63
C ASP A 85 -24.07 -2.46 -1.16
N GLY A 86 -23.29 -1.79 -1.99
CA GLY A 86 -23.63 -0.48 -2.52
C GLY A 86 -23.63 0.64 -1.46
N SER A 87 -23.15 0.35 -0.26
CA SER A 87 -23.06 1.33 0.82
C SER A 87 -21.84 2.24 0.69
N ALA A 88 -20.90 1.90 -0.17
CA ALA A 88 -19.71 2.70 -0.40
C ALA A 88 -19.94 3.70 -1.53
N LEU A 89 -19.69 4.98 -1.26
CA LEU A 89 -19.71 6.06 -2.24
C LEU A 89 -18.34 6.27 -2.91
N PHE A 90 -17.44 5.30 -2.79
CA PHE A 90 -16.08 5.36 -3.28
C PHE A 90 -15.68 4.01 -3.90
N ASN A 91 -14.70 4.04 -4.77
CA ASN A 91 -14.07 2.81 -5.26
C ASN A 91 -13.05 2.32 -4.23
N VAL A 92 -13.03 1.02 -3.98
CA VAL A 92 -12.00 0.43 -3.11
C VAL A 92 -10.65 0.54 -3.80
N VAL A 93 -9.71 1.20 -3.13
CA VAL A 93 -8.35 1.40 -3.64
C VAL A 93 -7.45 0.22 -3.24
N PRO A 94 -6.37 -0.03 -4.00
CA PRO A 94 -5.37 -1.02 -3.60
C PRO A 94 -4.76 -0.70 -2.24
N LEU A 95 -4.59 -1.73 -1.42
CA LEU A 95 -3.92 -1.62 -0.12
C LEU A 95 -2.44 -1.94 -0.25
N VAL A 96 -1.63 -1.23 0.52
CA VAL A 96 -0.17 -1.41 0.57
C VAL A 96 0.22 -1.81 1.99
N ALA A 97 0.87 -2.95 2.13
CA ALA A 97 1.45 -3.36 3.40
C ALA A 97 2.87 -2.81 3.51
N ASP A 98 3.12 -1.99 4.52
CA ASP A 98 4.44 -1.44 4.81
C ASP A 98 5.16 -2.33 5.82
N VAL A 99 5.99 -3.23 5.31
CA VAL A 99 6.66 -4.27 6.11
C VAL A 99 8.05 -3.82 6.52
N HIS A 100 8.38 -4.06 7.79
CA HIS A 100 9.68 -3.72 8.38
C HIS A 100 10.33 -4.96 9.00
N PHE A 101 11.60 -5.20 8.69
CA PHE A 101 12.51 -6.15 9.35
C PHE A 101 12.17 -7.66 9.23
N GLN A 102 11.03 -8.05 8.69
CA GLN A 102 10.60 -9.45 8.66
C GLN A 102 10.19 -9.87 7.26
N SER A 103 11.00 -10.68 6.60
CA SER A 103 10.75 -11.15 5.25
C SER A 103 9.56 -12.12 5.14
N ASP A 104 9.33 -12.92 6.18
CA ASP A 104 8.20 -13.84 6.24
C ASP A 104 6.86 -13.08 6.32
N VAL A 105 6.85 -11.93 6.99
CA VAL A 105 5.67 -11.04 7.04
C VAL A 105 5.38 -10.46 5.65
N ALA A 106 6.42 -10.11 4.89
CA ALA A 106 6.26 -9.62 3.52
C ALA A 106 5.63 -10.68 2.62
N ASP A 107 6.08 -11.93 2.72
CA ASP A 107 5.53 -13.05 1.96
C ASP A 107 4.05 -13.29 2.31
N ALA A 108 3.71 -13.25 3.59
CA ALA A 108 2.33 -13.40 4.05
C ALA A 108 1.45 -12.24 3.59
N ALA A 109 1.94 -11.02 3.70
CA ALA A 109 1.21 -9.82 3.27
C ALA A 109 0.94 -9.82 1.76
N ALA A 110 1.86 -10.35 0.96
CA ALA A 110 1.68 -10.45 -0.48
C ALA A 110 0.48 -11.32 -0.89
N GLN A 111 0.02 -12.21 -0.01
CA GLN A 111 -1.16 -13.03 -0.24
C GLN A 111 -2.46 -12.27 0.05
N VAL A 112 -2.40 -11.15 0.73
CA VAL A 112 -3.56 -10.43 1.26
C VAL A 112 -3.80 -9.12 0.52
N VAL A 113 -2.74 -8.38 0.20
CA VAL A 113 -2.83 -7.03 -0.36
C VAL A 113 -2.25 -6.95 -1.76
N GLU A 114 -2.56 -5.87 -2.47
CA GLU A 114 -2.15 -5.68 -3.86
C GLU A 114 -0.70 -5.25 -4.01
N LYS A 115 -0.12 -4.66 -2.94
CA LYS A 115 1.27 -4.19 -2.98
C LYS A 115 1.93 -4.34 -1.61
N VAL A 116 3.17 -4.77 -1.61
CA VAL A 116 4.01 -4.81 -0.40
C VAL A 116 5.16 -3.82 -0.57
N ARG A 117 5.36 -2.97 0.42
CA ARG A 117 6.50 -2.07 0.49
C ARG A 117 7.53 -2.66 1.45
N ILE A 118 8.74 -2.81 0.99
CA ILE A 118 9.88 -3.19 1.82
C ILE A 118 10.95 -2.12 1.73
N ASN A 119 11.79 -2.03 2.76
CA ASN A 119 12.99 -1.23 2.71
C ASN A 119 14.18 -2.18 2.56
N PRO A 120 14.90 -2.17 1.44
CA PRO A 120 16.04 -3.08 1.23
C PRO A 120 17.11 -2.98 2.31
N GLY A 121 17.25 -1.81 2.95
CA GLY A 121 18.20 -1.60 4.04
C GLY A 121 17.85 -2.31 5.34
N ASN A 122 16.57 -2.64 5.55
CA ASN A 122 16.11 -3.29 6.76
C ASN A 122 15.18 -4.51 6.51
N TYR A 123 15.13 -4.99 5.28
CA TYR A 123 14.31 -6.15 4.90
C TYR A 123 14.75 -7.42 5.63
N ILE A 124 16.05 -7.62 5.70
CA ILE A 124 16.67 -8.64 6.54
C ILE A 124 17.61 -7.91 7.50
N ASP A 125 17.45 -8.15 8.81
CA ASP A 125 18.27 -7.49 9.82
C ASP A 125 19.78 -7.71 9.56
N PRO A 126 20.54 -6.66 9.21
CA PRO A 126 21.98 -6.80 8.95
C PRO A 126 22.76 -7.34 10.14
N ALA A 127 22.33 -7.05 11.36
CA ALA A 127 23.00 -7.53 12.59
C ALA A 127 22.89 -9.06 12.71
N ARG A 128 21.81 -9.67 12.24
CA ARG A 128 21.69 -11.13 12.20
C ARG A 128 22.62 -11.76 11.17
N LYS A 129 22.79 -11.13 10.01
CA LYS A 129 23.71 -11.61 8.97
C LYS A 129 25.16 -11.61 9.46
N PHE A 130 25.59 -10.56 10.13
CA PHE A 130 26.96 -10.47 10.64
C PHE A 130 27.24 -11.43 11.78
N LYS A 131 26.25 -11.82 12.53
CA LYS A 131 26.41 -12.81 13.60
C LYS A 131 26.51 -14.26 13.10
N GLN A 132 26.15 -14.50 11.87
CA GLN A 132 26.23 -15.83 11.24
C GLN A 132 27.55 -16.09 10.50
N ILE A 133 28.38 -15.08 10.39
CA ILE A 133 29.72 -15.16 9.82
C ILE A 133 30.73 -15.39 10.95
#